data_7e0693f8144b20595aa15865c6e8bc2b
#
_entry.id   7e0693f8144b20595aa15865c6e8bc2b
#
_cell.length_a   1.000
_cell.length_b   1.000
_cell.length_c   1.000
_cell.angle_alpha   90.00
_cell.angle_beta   90.00
_cell.angle_gamma   90.00
#
_symmetry.space_group_name_H-M   'P 1'
#
loop_
_entity.id
_entity.type
_entity.pdbx_description
1 polymer ?
#
loop_
_entity_poly.entity_id
_entity_poly.type
_entity_poly.pdbx_seq_one_letter_code
_entity_poly.pdbx_strand_id
1 'polypeptide(L)'
;MKLTKALILVFAISFLATSCFEDEDDNQISASSINDFVWKGMNVFYLYKDNIPNLANDRFTSNQEYSDYLNSYSDPKDLFESLVYQSETVDKYSWIVDDYIALEQLFSGVSTSNGMEYKLFLQPNSNTNAIGIVRLVLNNSDAANKGLKRGDVFNAINGTPLTVNNYSSLLASTSYTLNLATYNTNNTPETSDDTVVSKNETIALTKLEYAENPIYTTKIFSVKGENVGYLMYNGFTANYDSQLNAVFGNFKSNNVKHLILDLRYNPGGSVNSAILLSSMITGQFNGEIFSTEAWNSEFQEYFETKEPESLINRFTNRVNGAALNSLNLQKVYILATDASASASELVINALDPYINVVHIGDYTTGKYQASTTLYDSENFTKEGANPNHAYAMQPLIFKSLNKVGYTDYDNGLTPDIELKESYINLGVIGNENEPLLAAALANIEGSISKLEAIKSKSFQTLKPFKDSNSFEPHHNEMYVDKKLPADFIRKSFK
;
A
#
# COMPACT_ATOMS: atom_id res chain seq x y z
N MET A 1 65.18 26.60 29.45
CA MET A 1 64.29 27.72 29.13
C MET A 1 63.72 27.70 27.69
N LYS A 2 64.24 26.94 26.77
CA LYS A 2 63.70 26.83 25.39
C LYS A 2 62.62 25.70 25.23
N LEU A 3 62.72 24.66 26.05
CA LEU A 3 61.76 23.49 26.03
C LEU A 3 60.41 23.84 26.70
N THR A 4 60.43 24.63 27.75
CA THR A 4 59.22 25.05 28.44
C THR A 4 58.35 26.02 27.67
N LYS A 5 58.96 26.86 26.80
CA LYS A 5 58.23 27.76 25.89
C LYS A 5 57.55 27.02 24.70
N ALA A 6 58.15 25.92 24.24
CA ALA A 6 57.58 25.08 23.22
C ALA A 6 56.38 24.27 23.72
N LEU A 7 56.43 23.79 25.00
CA LEU A 7 55.32 23.08 25.59
C LEU A 7 54.09 23.97 25.86
N ILE A 8 54.33 25.23 26.26
CA ILE A 8 53.24 26.18 26.49
C ILE A 8 52.59 26.59 25.17
N LEU A 9 53.33 26.67 24.06
CA LEU A 9 52.79 26.99 22.76
C LEU A 9 51.97 25.82 22.16
N VAL A 10 52.37 24.57 22.40
CA VAL A 10 51.61 23.38 21.98
C VAL A 10 50.30 23.22 22.81
N PHE A 11 50.34 23.61 24.13
CA PHE A 11 49.13 23.58 24.97
C PHE A 11 48.16 24.75 24.66
N ALA A 12 48.68 25.91 24.16
CA ALA A 12 47.84 27.03 23.74
C ALA A 12 47.16 26.77 22.35
N ILE A 13 47.77 25.99 21.49
CA ILE A 13 47.20 25.62 20.18
C ILE A 13 46.15 24.51 20.30
N SER A 14 46.24 23.65 21.35
CA SER A 14 45.19 22.64 21.60
C SER A 14 43.93 23.21 22.21
N PHE A 15 43.91 24.45 22.73
CA PHE A 15 42.70 25.11 23.22
C PHE A 15 41.98 25.96 22.16
N LEU A 16 42.54 26.11 20.96
CA LEU A 16 41.91 26.83 19.86
C LEU A 16 41.25 25.92 18.85
N ALA A 17 41.25 24.59 19.08
CA ALA A 17 40.56 23.59 18.27
C ALA A 17 39.28 23.03 18.88
N THR A 18 38.70 23.75 19.88
CA THR A 18 37.26 23.60 20.11
C THR A 18 36.57 24.47 19.07
N SER A 19 36.52 23.98 17.85
CA SER A 19 35.46 24.32 16.92
C SER A 19 34.17 24.09 17.69
N CYS A 20 33.44 25.13 18.03
CA CYS A 20 32.03 24.99 18.31
C CYS A 20 31.46 24.33 17.07
N PHE A 21 31.22 23.03 17.11
CA PHE A 21 30.07 22.48 16.44
C PHE A 21 28.90 23.18 17.14
N GLU A 22 28.31 24.17 16.50
CA GLU A 22 26.94 24.54 16.82
C GLU A 22 26.16 23.27 16.62
N ASP A 23 25.64 22.74 17.70
CA ASP A 23 24.71 21.63 17.71
C ASP A 23 23.44 22.20 17.08
N GLU A 24 23.26 21.95 15.77
CA GLU A 24 22.07 22.42 15.04
C GLU A 24 20.81 21.71 15.52
N ASP A 25 20.93 20.68 16.38
CA ASP A 25 19.81 19.95 16.98
C ASP A 25 19.00 20.77 17.99
N ASP A 26 19.51 21.90 18.49
CA ASP A 26 18.83 22.77 19.44
C ASP A 26 18.01 23.90 18.79
N ASN A 27 17.99 24.04 17.47
CA ASN A 27 17.12 24.98 16.78
C ASN A 27 15.69 24.42 16.77
N GLN A 28 14.90 24.84 17.76
CA GLN A 28 13.46 24.59 17.77
C GLN A 28 12.84 25.23 16.54
N ILE A 29 12.52 24.39 15.54
CA ILE A 29 11.89 24.84 14.30
C ILE A 29 10.51 25.38 14.64
N SER A 30 10.23 26.60 14.19
CA SER A 30 8.89 27.16 14.37
C SER A 30 7.90 26.35 13.51
N ALA A 31 6.74 26.03 14.07
CA ALA A 31 5.67 25.38 13.30
C ALA A 31 5.34 26.12 11.99
N SER A 32 5.58 27.45 11.95
CA SER A 32 5.36 28.25 10.73
C SER A 32 6.28 27.89 9.55
N SER A 33 7.51 27.43 9.77
CA SER A 33 8.39 27.02 8.65
C SER A 33 7.95 25.68 8.04
N ILE A 34 7.49 24.74 8.87
CA ILE A 34 6.92 23.48 8.38
C ILE A 34 5.56 23.75 7.74
N ASN A 35 4.75 24.66 8.30
CA ASN A 35 3.48 25.06 7.70
C ASN A 35 3.68 25.70 6.32
N ASP A 36 4.75 26.47 6.10
CA ASP A 36 5.12 27.00 4.79
C ASP A 36 5.39 25.87 3.78
N PHE A 37 6.17 24.87 4.16
CA PHE A 37 6.39 23.67 3.36
C PHE A 37 5.06 22.93 3.04
N VAL A 38 4.21 22.74 4.04
CA VAL A 38 2.90 22.06 3.86
C VAL A 38 2.05 22.81 2.86
N TRP A 39 1.86 24.12 3.06
CA TRP A 39 1.00 24.93 2.19
C TRP A 39 1.55 24.95 0.76
N LYS A 40 2.84 25.21 0.57
CA LYS A 40 3.48 25.25 -0.75
C LYS A 40 3.38 23.90 -1.48
N GLY A 41 3.66 22.81 -0.79
CA GLY A 41 3.53 21.49 -1.39
C GLY A 41 2.11 21.17 -1.84
N MET A 42 1.12 21.45 -1.02
CA MET A 42 -0.30 21.28 -1.37
C MET A 42 -0.73 22.24 -2.50
N ASN A 43 -0.29 23.51 -2.47
CA ASN A 43 -0.63 24.48 -3.51
C ASN A 43 -0.08 24.06 -4.89
N VAL A 44 1.10 23.46 -4.96
CA VAL A 44 1.71 23.07 -6.25
C VAL A 44 1.21 21.70 -6.72
N PHE A 45 1.25 20.68 -5.85
CA PHE A 45 1.16 19.29 -6.30
C PHE A 45 -0.23 18.67 -6.14
N TYR A 46 -1.05 19.21 -5.22
CA TYR A 46 -2.27 18.54 -4.83
C TYR A 46 -3.28 18.43 -5.98
N LEU A 47 -3.74 17.23 -6.26
CA LEU A 47 -4.68 16.93 -7.34
C LEU A 47 -5.96 17.79 -7.27
N TYR A 48 -6.49 17.99 -6.07
CA TYR A 48 -7.75 18.69 -5.85
C TYR A 48 -7.56 20.14 -5.40
N LYS A 49 -6.37 20.75 -5.66
CA LYS A 49 -6.10 22.15 -5.26
C LYS A 49 -7.16 23.14 -5.71
N ASP A 50 -7.68 22.96 -6.93
CA ASP A 50 -8.68 23.86 -7.52
C ASP A 50 -10.04 23.83 -6.77
N ASN A 51 -10.25 22.80 -5.93
CA ASN A 51 -11.43 22.67 -5.10
C ASN A 51 -11.25 23.30 -3.70
N ILE A 52 -10.04 23.75 -3.34
CA ILE A 52 -9.70 24.29 -2.02
C ILE A 52 -9.41 25.80 -2.10
N PRO A 53 -10.32 26.67 -1.64
CA PRO A 53 -10.13 28.12 -1.73
C PRO A 53 -8.82 28.61 -1.05
N ASN A 54 -8.38 27.94 0.02
CA ASN A 54 -7.13 28.28 0.72
C ASN A 54 -5.87 27.90 -0.05
N LEU A 55 -5.98 27.15 -1.17
CA LEU A 55 -4.89 26.81 -2.07
C LEU A 55 -4.92 27.64 -3.38
N ALA A 56 -5.82 28.61 -3.51
CA ALA A 56 -5.81 29.51 -4.66
C ALA A 56 -4.53 30.35 -4.69
N ASN A 57 -3.95 30.58 -5.87
CA ASN A 57 -2.68 31.30 -6.00
C ASN A 57 -2.78 32.80 -5.58
N ASP A 58 -3.98 33.37 -5.63
CA ASP A 58 -4.29 34.74 -5.24
C ASP A 58 -4.96 34.83 -3.85
N ARG A 59 -4.92 33.73 -3.06
CA ARG A 59 -5.55 33.65 -1.74
C ARG A 59 -5.04 34.71 -0.77
N PHE A 60 -3.76 35.02 -0.82
CA PHE A 60 -3.13 35.95 0.11
C PHE A 60 -2.72 37.23 -0.62
N THR A 61 -3.13 38.37 -0.10
CA THR A 61 -2.84 39.69 -0.70
C THR A 61 -1.52 40.29 -0.17
N SER A 62 -0.95 39.70 0.88
CA SER A 62 0.30 40.14 1.50
C SER A 62 1.02 38.96 2.20
N ASN A 63 2.34 39.13 2.37
CA ASN A 63 3.14 38.18 3.18
C ASN A 63 2.67 38.13 4.64
N GLN A 64 2.12 39.25 5.18
CA GLN A 64 1.58 39.26 6.54
C GLN A 64 0.34 38.38 6.66
N GLU A 65 -0.61 38.48 5.71
CA GLU A 65 -1.81 37.63 5.68
C GLU A 65 -1.45 36.16 5.55
N TYR A 66 -0.47 35.84 4.71
CA TYR A 66 0.04 34.49 4.56
C TYR A 66 0.66 33.97 5.87
N SER A 67 1.54 34.75 6.48
CA SER A 67 2.17 34.38 7.74
C SER A 67 1.16 34.21 8.89
N ASP A 68 0.16 35.10 8.98
CA ASP A 68 -0.90 35.01 9.99
C ASP A 68 -1.74 33.73 9.79
N TYR A 69 -2.04 33.37 8.53
CA TYR A 69 -2.73 32.13 8.21
C TYR A 69 -1.93 30.89 8.65
N LEU A 70 -0.64 30.81 8.30
CA LEU A 70 0.21 29.69 8.70
C LEU A 70 0.36 29.58 10.22
N ASN A 71 0.52 30.71 10.90
CA ASN A 71 0.67 30.76 12.36
C ASN A 71 -0.65 30.50 13.12
N SER A 72 -1.78 30.45 12.44
CA SER A 72 -3.04 30.05 13.07
C SER A 72 -3.11 28.54 13.36
N TYR A 73 -2.21 27.75 12.78
CA TYR A 73 -2.09 26.30 13.00
C TYR A 73 -0.86 26.01 13.86
N SER A 74 -1.06 25.41 15.02
CA SER A 74 0.02 24.99 15.92
C SER A 74 0.64 23.65 15.54
N ASP A 75 -0.12 22.79 14.84
CA ASP A 75 0.34 21.49 14.33
C ASP A 75 0.29 21.51 12.80
N PRO A 76 1.40 21.19 12.11
CA PRO A 76 1.43 21.07 10.65
C PRO A 76 0.45 20.02 10.11
N LYS A 77 0.12 18.99 10.90
CA LYS A 77 -0.87 17.98 10.53
C LYS A 77 -2.27 18.58 10.42
N ASP A 78 -2.64 19.47 11.36
CA ASP A 78 -3.94 20.16 11.33
C ASP A 78 -4.06 21.08 10.09
N LEU A 79 -2.98 21.76 9.73
CA LEU A 79 -2.95 22.55 8.47
C LEU A 79 -3.14 21.64 7.26
N PHE A 80 -2.37 20.55 7.17
CA PHE A 80 -2.47 19.60 6.07
C PHE A 80 -3.89 19.07 5.93
N GLU A 81 -4.49 18.56 7.00
CA GLU A 81 -5.85 18.02 7.01
C GLU A 81 -6.88 19.07 6.60
N SER A 82 -6.72 20.35 6.98
CA SER A 82 -7.60 21.44 6.56
C SER A 82 -7.56 21.72 5.05
N LEU A 83 -6.49 21.29 4.36
CA LEU A 83 -6.27 21.46 2.94
C LEU A 83 -6.64 20.23 2.12
N VAL A 84 -7.03 19.12 2.76
CA VAL A 84 -7.48 17.89 2.07
C VAL A 84 -8.95 18.01 1.68
N TYR A 85 -9.26 17.75 0.40
CA TYR A 85 -10.60 17.88 -0.15
C TYR A 85 -11.49 16.70 0.24
N GLN A 86 -12.54 16.95 1.03
CA GLN A 86 -13.53 15.93 1.42
C GLN A 86 -12.89 14.62 1.86
N SER A 87 -12.02 14.68 2.88
CA SER A 87 -11.17 13.59 3.36
C SER A 87 -11.91 12.27 3.68
N GLU A 88 -13.21 12.31 4.01
CA GLU A 88 -14.00 11.10 4.28
C GLU A 88 -14.56 10.42 3.02
N THR A 89 -14.68 11.15 1.91
CA THR A 89 -15.43 10.69 0.74
C THR A 89 -14.64 10.71 -0.57
N VAL A 90 -13.81 11.74 -0.80
CA VAL A 90 -13.06 11.92 -2.05
C VAL A 90 -11.59 11.61 -1.86
N ASP A 91 -10.89 12.41 -1.06
CA ASP A 91 -9.47 12.18 -0.78
C ASP A 91 -9.28 11.49 0.57
N LYS A 92 -9.36 10.18 0.58
CA LYS A 92 -9.13 9.33 1.76
C LYS A 92 -7.65 8.94 1.94
N TYR A 93 -6.75 9.44 1.07
CA TYR A 93 -5.44 8.83 0.84
C TYR A 93 -4.27 9.80 0.86
N SER A 94 -4.51 11.13 0.95
CA SER A 94 -3.46 12.10 1.22
C SER A 94 -3.11 12.13 2.71
N TRP A 95 -1.82 12.21 3.03
CA TRP A 95 -1.37 12.22 4.42
C TRP A 95 -0.02 12.92 4.58
N ILE A 96 0.35 13.23 5.83
CA ILE A 96 1.60 13.82 6.26
C ILE A 96 2.21 12.98 7.38
N VAL A 97 3.53 12.84 7.39
CA VAL A 97 4.30 12.18 8.47
C VAL A 97 5.28 13.14 9.10
N ASP A 98 5.64 12.84 10.33
CA ASP A 98 6.72 13.50 11.08
C ASP A 98 8.05 12.72 11.01
N ASP A 99 8.07 11.55 10.37
CA ASP A 99 9.26 10.72 10.16
C ASP A 99 9.25 10.09 8.75
N TYR A 100 9.88 10.78 7.78
CA TYR A 100 10.03 10.24 6.44
C TYR A 100 11.04 9.07 6.35
N ILE A 101 11.91 8.89 7.36
CA ILE A 101 12.86 7.77 7.36
C ILE A 101 12.09 6.47 7.57
N ALA A 102 11.16 6.46 8.53
CA ALA A 102 10.25 5.33 8.72
C ALA A 102 9.37 5.07 7.49
N LEU A 103 8.93 6.12 6.80
CA LEU A 103 8.17 6.01 5.55
C LEU A 103 8.97 5.35 4.43
N GLU A 104 10.22 5.76 4.21
CA GLU A 104 11.09 5.16 3.21
C GLU A 104 11.38 3.67 3.50
N GLN A 105 11.51 3.32 4.78
CA GLN A 105 11.62 1.93 5.19
C GLN A 105 10.36 1.15 4.81
N LEU A 106 9.18 1.71 5.08
CA LEU A 106 7.90 1.10 4.70
C LEU A 106 7.82 0.86 3.17
N PHE A 107 8.17 1.85 2.35
CA PHE A 107 8.21 1.69 0.88
C PHE A 107 9.25 0.68 0.41
N SER A 108 10.27 0.44 1.22
CA SER A 108 11.26 -0.63 1.00
C SER A 108 10.78 -2.01 1.47
N GLY A 109 9.56 -2.10 2.01
CA GLY A 109 8.96 -3.33 2.55
C GLY A 109 9.40 -3.64 3.99
N VAL A 110 9.97 -2.67 4.72
CA VAL A 110 10.41 -2.84 6.12
C VAL A 110 9.42 -2.14 7.05
N SER A 111 8.87 -2.88 7.99
CA SER A 111 7.92 -2.36 9.00
C SER A 111 8.14 -3.02 10.36
N THR A 112 7.52 -2.47 11.40
CA THR A 112 7.48 -3.12 12.73
C THR A 112 6.22 -3.96 12.83
N SER A 113 6.35 -5.27 12.59
CA SER A 113 5.23 -6.21 12.51
C SER A 113 5.53 -7.52 13.22
N ASN A 114 4.50 -8.22 13.68
CA ASN A 114 4.60 -9.63 14.04
C ASN A 114 4.22 -10.57 12.89
N GLY A 115 3.78 -10.02 11.76
CA GLY A 115 3.41 -10.76 10.55
C GLY A 115 2.03 -11.42 10.58
N MET A 116 1.17 -11.07 11.53
CA MET A 116 -0.21 -11.51 11.56
C MET A 116 -1.12 -10.48 10.88
N GLU A 117 -1.79 -10.87 9.80
CA GLU A 117 -2.90 -10.12 9.24
C GLU A 117 -4.24 -10.77 9.61
N TYR A 118 -5.22 -9.95 9.95
CA TYR A 118 -6.52 -10.41 10.45
C TYR A 118 -7.64 -9.46 10.05
N LYS A 119 -8.86 -9.98 10.12
CA LYS A 119 -10.09 -9.17 10.04
C LYS A 119 -10.88 -9.34 11.32
N LEU A 120 -11.46 -8.25 11.82
CA LEU A 120 -12.26 -8.24 13.06
C LEU A 120 -13.73 -8.29 12.73
N PHE A 121 -14.45 -9.12 13.49
CA PHE A 121 -15.88 -9.34 13.33
C PHE A 121 -16.58 -9.22 14.65
N LEU A 122 -17.86 -8.82 14.63
CA LEU A 122 -18.72 -8.97 15.79
C LEU A 122 -18.96 -10.46 16.06
N GLN A 123 -18.98 -10.83 17.34
CA GLN A 123 -19.44 -12.18 17.72
C GLN A 123 -20.93 -12.36 17.40
N PRO A 124 -21.37 -13.59 17.13
CA PRO A 124 -22.80 -13.88 16.97
C PRO A 124 -23.61 -13.29 18.12
N ASN A 125 -24.74 -12.69 17.79
CA ASN A 125 -25.70 -12.10 18.78
C ASN A 125 -25.09 -11.00 19.68
N SER A 126 -23.97 -10.39 19.31
CA SER A 126 -23.33 -9.30 20.05
C SER A 126 -23.13 -8.07 19.19
N ASN A 127 -23.34 -6.89 19.78
CA ASN A 127 -23.00 -5.60 19.17
C ASN A 127 -21.70 -5.00 19.76
N THR A 128 -21.08 -5.67 20.73
CA THR A 128 -19.91 -5.18 21.45
C THR A 128 -18.75 -6.16 21.45
N ASN A 129 -19.03 -7.46 21.65
CA ASN A 129 -17.99 -8.48 21.68
C ASN A 129 -17.48 -8.76 20.27
N ALA A 130 -16.18 -8.89 20.16
CA ALA A 130 -15.48 -9.07 18.88
C ALA A 130 -14.65 -10.37 18.87
N ILE A 131 -14.36 -10.82 17.66
CA ILE A 131 -13.35 -11.84 17.37
C ILE A 131 -12.44 -11.33 16.27
N GLY A 132 -11.20 -11.81 16.30
CA GLY A 132 -10.30 -11.69 15.14
C GLY A 132 -10.14 -13.03 14.46
N ILE A 133 -10.09 -13.04 13.15
CA ILE A 133 -9.79 -14.22 12.33
C ILE A 133 -8.56 -13.90 11.49
N VAL A 134 -7.51 -14.72 11.65
CA VAL A 134 -6.25 -14.56 10.93
C VAL A 134 -6.47 -14.88 9.46
N ARG A 135 -6.24 -13.90 8.60
CA ARG A 135 -6.40 -14.05 7.14
C ARG A 135 -5.09 -14.42 6.44
N LEU A 136 -3.97 -13.93 6.95
CA LEU A 136 -2.64 -14.22 6.43
C LEU A 136 -1.60 -14.22 7.56
N VAL A 137 -0.60 -15.06 7.41
CA VAL A 137 0.59 -15.07 8.28
C VAL A 137 1.80 -14.94 7.39
N LEU A 138 2.54 -13.84 7.53
CA LEU A 138 3.68 -13.53 6.68
C LEU A 138 4.84 -14.50 6.94
N ASN A 139 5.51 -14.91 5.87
CA ASN A 139 6.59 -15.89 5.92
C ASN A 139 7.75 -15.41 6.80
N ASN A 140 8.32 -16.31 7.64
CA ASN A 140 9.44 -16.04 8.53
C ASN A 140 9.17 -14.96 9.60
N SER A 141 7.94 -14.54 9.80
CA SER A 141 7.53 -13.60 10.84
C SER A 141 7.49 -14.23 12.23
N ASP A 142 7.34 -13.41 13.27
CA ASP A 142 7.16 -13.90 14.65
C ASP A 142 5.91 -14.79 14.76
N ALA A 143 4.81 -14.42 14.12
CA ALA A 143 3.57 -15.19 14.06
C ALA A 143 3.77 -16.56 13.39
N ALA A 144 4.48 -16.60 12.26
CA ALA A 144 4.80 -17.85 11.55
C ALA A 144 5.67 -18.78 12.41
N ASN A 145 6.71 -18.22 13.04
CA ASN A 145 7.65 -18.99 13.89
C ASN A 145 6.96 -19.56 15.14
N LYS A 146 5.88 -18.94 15.60
CA LYS A 146 5.06 -19.40 16.75
C LYS A 146 3.90 -20.29 16.35
N GLY A 147 3.78 -20.61 15.06
CA GLY A 147 2.82 -21.58 14.55
C GLY A 147 1.40 -21.05 14.40
N LEU A 148 1.19 -19.72 14.42
CA LEU A 148 -0.08 -19.11 14.07
C LEU A 148 -0.43 -19.44 12.62
N LYS A 149 -1.71 -19.66 12.33
CA LYS A 149 -2.16 -20.10 11.00
C LYS A 149 -3.32 -19.26 10.49
N ARG A 150 -3.41 -19.18 9.17
CA ARG A 150 -4.61 -18.71 8.48
C ARG A 150 -5.84 -19.50 8.94
N GLY A 151 -6.91 -18.79 9.32
CA GLY A 151 -8.13 -19.35 9.85
C GLY A 151 -8.15 -19.48 11.39
N ASP A 152 -7.03 -19.22 12.08
CA ASP A 152 -7.05 -19.17 13.55
C ASP A 152 -7.95 -18.01 14.02
N VAL A 153 -8.76 -18.32 15.02
CA VAL A 153 -9.71 -17.38 15.65
C VAL A 153 -9.20 -17.01 17.03
N PHE A 154 -9.27 -15.73 17.38
CA PHE A 154 -8.98 -15.25 18.74
C PHE A 154 -10.10 -14.35 19.24
N ASN A 155 -10.42 -14.42 20.54
CA ASN A 155 -11.51 -13.63 21.14
C ASN A 155 -11.07 -12.83 22.37
N ALA A 156 -9.79 -12.92 22.75
CA ALA A 156 -9.21 -12.12 23.83
C ALA A 156 -7.73 -11.85 23.58
N ILE A 157 -7.21 -10.79 24.19
CA ILE A 157 -5.80 -10.40 24.21
C ILE A 157 -5.37 -10.27 25.65
N ASN A 158 -4.24 -10.93 26.03
CA ASN A 158 -3.73 -10.94 27.41
C ASN A 158 -4.79 -11.33 28.44
N GLY A 159 -5.71 -12.25 28.08
CA GLY A 159 -6.83 -12.67 28.89
C GLY A 159 -8.03 -11.70 28.93
N THR A 160 -7.91 -10.52 28.33
CA THR A 160 -9.01 -9.53 28.26
C THR A 160 -9.88 -9.80 27.01
N PRO A 161 -11.20 -10.03 27.17
CA PRO A 161 -12.10 -10.23 26.03
C PRO A 161 -12.06 -9.07 25.03
N LEU A 162 -12.04 -9.40 23.74
CA LEU A 162 -11.98 -8.44 22.65
C LEU A 162 -13.34 -7.80 22.42
N THR A 163 -13.37 -6.49 22.27
CA THR A 163 -14.59 -5.71 22.03
C THR A 163 -14.35 -4.61 21.00
N VAL A 164 -15.42 -4.03 20.44
CA VAL A 164 -15.36 -2.86 19.56
C VAL A 164 -14.75 -1.62 20.20
N ASN A 165 -14.66 -1.56 21.55
CA ASN A 165 -14.14 -0.40 22.27
C ASN A 165 -12.67 -0.56 22.69
N ASN A 166 -12.12 -1.79 22.76
CA ASN A 166 -10.77 -2.03 23.30
C ASN A 166 -9.80 -2.67 22.30
N TYR A 167 -10.26 -3.16 21.15
CA TYR A 167 -9.43 -3.86 20.18
C TYR A 167 -8.20 -3.04 19.75
N SER A 168 -8.36 -1.74 19.52
CA SER A 168 -7.30 -0.87 19.05
C SER A 168 -6.18 -0.78 20.09
N SER A 169 -6.49 -0.46 21.35
CA SER A 169 -5.48 -0.36 22.41
C SER A 169 -4.79 -1.70 22.72
N LEU A 170 -5.54 -2.81 22.68
CA LEU A 170 -4.99 -4.14 22.95
C LEU A 170 -4.03 -4.60 21.86
N LEU A 171 -4.36 -4.37 20.58
CA LEU A 171 -3.57 -4.79 19.42
C LEU A 171 -2.45 -3.80 19.06
N ALA A 172 -2.48 -2.56 19.58
CA ALA A 172 -1.42 -1.56 19.39
C ALA A 172 -0.12 -1.94 20.10
N SER A 173 -0.18 -2.72 21.18
CA SER A 173 0.99 -3.10 21.99
C SER A 173 2.07 -3.79 21.15
N THR A 174 3.35 -3.53 21.48
CA THR A 174 4.49 -4.19 20.82
C THR A 174 4.50 -5.70 21.07
N SER A 175 4.07 -6.13 22.27
CA SER A 175 3.97 -7.56 22.63
C SER A 175 2.62 -7.82 23.29
N TYR A 176 1.97 -8.90 22.88
CA TYR A 176 0.69 -9.33 23.45
C TYR A 176 0.47 -10.83 23.23
N THR A 177 -0.44 -11.40 23.99
CA THR A 177 -0.82 -12.81 23.89
C THR A 177 -2.21 -12.96 23.31
N LEU A 178 -2.33 -13.64 22.17
CA LEU A 178 -3.61 -14.07 21.62
C LEU A 178 -4.20 -15.19 22.49
N ASN A 179 -5.46 -15.07 22.86
CA ASN A 179 -6.24 -16.17 23.41
C ASN A 179 -7.09 -16.76 22.28
N LEU A 180 -6.78 -17.99 21.87
CA LEU A 180 -7.45 -18.63 20.76
C LEU A 180 -8.86 -19.08 21.09
N ALA A 181 -9.68 -19.16 20.06
CA ALA A 181 -11.08 -19.58 20.15
C ALA A 181 -11.46 -20.52 19.00
N THR A 182 -12.57 -21.21 19.14
CA THR A 182 -13.21 -21.93 18.04
C THR A 182 -14.49 -21.20 17.65
N TYR A 183 -14.67 -20.92 16.38
CA TYR A 183 -15.93 -20.51 15.81
C TYR A 183 -16.71 -21.77 15.40
N ASN A 184 -17.91 -21.94 15.90
CA ASN A 184 -18.76 -23.11 15.62
C ASN A 184 -20.04 -22.65 14.91
N THR A 185 -20.22 -23.09 13.67
CA THR A 185 -21.36 -22.78 12.81
C THR A 185 -22.59 -23.67 13.09
N ASN A 186 -22.48 -24.63 14.02
CA ASN A 186 -23.48 -25.66 14.29
C ASN A 186 -23.96 -26.42 13.03
N ASN A 187 -23.22 -26.27 11.92
CA ASN A 187 -23.55 -26.80 10.59
C ASN A 187 -24.91 -26.31 10.04
N THR A 188 -25.33 -25.11 10.44
CA THR A 188 -26.51 -24.44 9.92
C THR A 188 -26.11 -23.29 9.00
N PRO A 189 -26.99 -22.82 8.10
CA PRO A 189 -26.72 -21.61 7.30
C PRO A 189 -26.94 -20.32 8.10
N GLU A 190 -27.52 -20.40 9.30
CA GLU A 190 -27.90 -19.24 10.12
C GLU A 190 -26.74 -18.84 11.03
N THR A 191 -26.34 -17.59 10.99
CA THR A 191 -25.27 -17.06 11.88
C THR A 191 -25.82 -16.76 13.30
N SER A 192 -27.12 -16.78 13.50
CA SER A 192 -27.75 -16.46 14.78
C SER A 192 -27.60 -17.57 15.84
N ASP A 193 -27.33 -18.80 15.42
CA ASP A 193 -27.05 -19.93 16.32
C ASP A 193 -25.57 -20.28 16.43
N ASP A 194 -24.72 -19.56 15.71
CA ASP A 194 -23.28 -19.72 15.80
C ASP A 194 -22.74 -19.36 17.19
N THR A 195 -21.67 -19.99 17.59
CA THR A 195 -21.05 -19.78 18.90
C THR A 195 -19.52 -19.59 18.79
N VAL A 196 -18.96 -18.83 19.74
CA VAL A 196 -17.51 -18.66 19.91
C VAL A 196 -17.11 -19.24 21.25
N VAL A 197 -16.24 -20.24 21.24
CA VAL A 197 -15.78 -20.94 22.43
C VAL A 197 -14.28 -20.70 22.60
N SER A 198 -13.89 -20.08 23.73
CA SER A 198 -12.47 -19.90 24.07
C SER A 198 -11.76 -21.24 24.22
N LYS A 199 -10.54 -21.33 23.69
CA LYS A 199 -9.63 -22.46 23.90
C LYS A 199 -8.67 -22.16 25.06
N ASN A 200 -8.10 -23.20 25.67
CA ASN A 200 -6.97 -23.06 26.60
C ASN A 200 -5.63 -22.96 25.86
N GLU A 201 -5.63 -22.32 24.69
CA GLU A 201 -4.48 -22.16 23.81
C GLU A 201 -4.17 -20.68 23.66
N THR A 202 -2.90 -20.34 23.79
CA THR A 202 -2.44 -18.96 23.67
C THR A 202 -1.19 -18.89 22.79
N ILE A 203 -1.04 -17.78 22.06
CA ILE A 203 0.15 -17.50 21.27
C ILE A 203 0.64 -16.10 21.63
N ALA A 204 1.85 -16.00 22.21
CA ALA A 204 2.47 -14.72 22.51
C ALA A 204 3.18 -14.18 21.28
N LEU A 205 2.81 -13.00 20.83
CA LEU A 205 3.36 -12.33 19.65
C LEU A 205 4.13 -11.07 20.03
N THR A 206 5.19 -10.80 19.26
CA THR A 206 5.99 -9.57 19.41
C THR A 206 6.16 -8.93 18.03
N LYS A 207 5.89 -7.64 17.93
CA LYS A 207 6.20 -6.84 16.77
C LYS A 207 7.69 -6.55 16.74
N LEU A 208 8.37 -6.92 15.67
CA LEU A 208 9.79 -6.73 15.43
C LEU A 208 9.98 -6.02 14.10
N GLU A 209 11.15 -5.48 13.86
CA GLU A 209 11.52 -5.06 12.51
C GLU A 209 11.43 -6.27 11.58
N TYR A 210 10.67 -6.14 10.53
CA TYR A 210 10.37 -7.22 9.60
C TYR A 210 10.41 -6.70 8.17
N ALA A 211 11.20 -7.35 7.32
CA ALA A 211 11.26 -7.09 5.89
C ALA A 211 10.38 -8.11 5.15
N GLU A 212 9.27 -7.65 4.61
CA GLU A 212 8.37 -8.50 3.85
C GLU A 212 8.91 -8.75 2.44
N ASN A 213 8.98 -10.03 2.05
CA ASN A 213 9.09 -10.39 0.64
C ASN A 213 7.67 -10.44 0.04
N PRO A 214 7.31 -9.52 -0.87
CA PRO A 214 5.96 -9.46 -1.41
C PRO A 214 5.61 -10.66 -2.31
N ILE A 215 6.60 -11.42 -2.78
CA ILE A 215 6.39 -12.70 -3.45
C ILE A 215 6.09 -13.75 -2.38
N TYR A 216 4.84 -13.77 -1.93
CA TYR A 216 4.44 -14.63 -0.80
C TYR A 216 4.60 -16.11 -1.12
N THR A 217 4.12 -16.56 -2.27
CA THR A 217 4.29 -17.95 -2.75
C THR A 217 4.08 -18.04 -4.24
N THR A 218 4.74 -19.02 -4.86
CA THR A 218 4.55 -19.37 -6.27
C THR A 218 4.34 -20.87 -6.42
N LYS A 219 3.49 -21.29 -7.37
CA LYS A 219 3.25 -22.69 -7.70
C LYS A 219 3.01 -22.86 -9.20
N ILE A 220 3.14 -24.09 -9.68
CA ILE A 220 2.73 -24.49 -11.02
C ILE A 220 1.77 -25.67 -10.86
N PHE A 221 0.56 -25.49 -11.35
CA PHE A 221 -0.46 -26.54 -11.43
C PHE A 221 -0.55 -27.07 -12.85
N SER A 222 -1.21 -28.21 -13.03
CA SER A 222 -1.56 -28.74 -14.36
C SER A 222 -3.07 -28.86 -14.49
N VAL A 223 -3.65 -28.19 -15.49
CA VAL A 223 -5.07 -28.27 -15.82
C VAL A 223 -5.18 -28.71 -17.27
N LYS A 224 -5.85 -29.83 -17.54
CA LYS A 224 -6.01 -30.42 -18.89
C LYS A 224 -4.68 -30.60 -19.65
N GLY A 225 -3.58 -30.82 -18.92
CA GLY A 225 -2.24 -31.01 -19.52
C GLY A 225 -1.49 -29.72 -19.81
N GLU A 226 -2.05 -28.55 -19.49
CA GLU A 226 -1.39 -27.25 -19.59
C GLU A 226 -0.92 -26.74 -18.21
N ASN A 227 0.24 -26.10 -18.18
CA ASN A 227 0.80 -25.54 -16.95
C ASN A 227 0.15 -24.19 -16.63
N VAL A 228 -0.31 -24.08 -15.38
CA VAL A 228 -0.91 -22.88 -14.78
C VAL A 228 0.04 -22.35 -13.71
N GLY A 229 0.60 -21.18 -13.93
CA GLY A 229 1.38 -20.46 -12.91
C GLY A 229 0.44 -19.84 -11.89
N TYR A 230 0.80 -19.93 -10.63
CA TYR A 230 0.16 -19.21 -9.52
C TYR A 230 1.20 -18.36 -8.82
N LEU A 231 0.90 -17.09 -8.63
CA LEU A 231 1.71 -16.13 -7.89
C LEU A 231 0.82 -15.38 -6.92
N MET A 232 1.06 -15.51 -5.61
CA MET A 232 0.53 -14.56 -4.63
C MET A 232 1.54 -13.45 -4.38
N TYR A 233 1.11 -12.22 -4.63
CA TYR A 233 1.93 -11.02 -4.59
C TYR A 233 1.28 -9.99 -3.67
N ASN A 234 1.91 -9.72 -2.51
CA ASN A 234 1.30 -8.97 -1.40
C ASN A 234 1.52 -7.47 -1.45
N GLY A 235 2.45 -6.96 -2.28
CA GLY A 235 2.75 -5.54 -2.36
C GLY A 235 3.65 -5.20 -3.53
N PHE A 236 3.49 -4.03 -4.12
CA PHE A 236 4.31 -3.54 -5.24
C PHE A 236 5.55 -2.81 -4.69
N THR A 237 6.49 -3.59 -4.16
CA THR A 237 7.74 -3.12 -3.54
C THR A 237 8.88 -3.20 -4.54
N ALA A 238 9.35 -2.05 -5.02
CA ALA A 238 10.31 -1.92 -6.14
C ALA A 238 11.63 -2.70 -5.92
N ASN A 239 12.08 -2.86 -4.67
CA ASN A 239 13.29 -3.61 -4.34
C ASN A 239 13.22 -5.09 -4.75
N TYR A 240 12.01 -5.62 -4.99
CA TYR A 240 11.79 -7.02 -5.38
C TYR A 240 11.48 -7.22 -6.86
N ASP A 241 11.50 -6.17 -7.69
CA ASP A 241 11.19 -6.26 -9.12
C ASP A 241 12.09 -7.26 -9.88
N SER A 242 13.38 -7.32 -9.53
CA SER A 242 14.30 -8.29 -10.11
C SER A 242 13.96 -9.74 -9.71
N GLN A 243 13.50 -9.96 -8.49
CA GLN A 243 13.07 -11.29 -8.02
C GLN A 243 11.74 -11.68 -8.69
N LEU A 244 10.84 -10.73 -8.85
CA LEU A 244 9.60 -10.94 -9.60
C LEU A 244 9.89 -11.35 -11.05
N ASN A 245 10.83 -10.67 -11.71
CA ASN A 245 11.29 -11.06 -13.05
C ASN A 245 11.86 -12.49 -13.10
N ALA A 246 12.56 -12.92 -12.06
CA ALA A 246 13.06 -14.30 -11.96
C ALA A 246 11.92 -15.33 -11.82
N VAL A 247 10.84 -15.01 -11.09
CA VAL A 247 9.63 -15.85 -11.02
C VAL A 247 9.02 -16.05 -12.40
N PHE A 248 8.88 -14.97 -13.18
CA PHE A 248 8.40 -15.06 -14.55
C PHE A 248 9.36 -15.84 -15.47
N GLY A 249 10.66 -15.76 -15.22
CA GLY A 249 11.66 -16.62 -15.86
C GLY A 249 11.43 -18.12 -15.58
N ASN A 250 11.10 -18.47 -14.34
CA ASN A 250 10.72 -19.83 -13.98
C ASN A 250 9.41 -20.26 -14.65
N PHE A 251 8.38 -19.41 -14.66
CA PHE A 251 7.13 -19.72 -15.36
C PHE A 251 7.34 -19.93 -16.85
N LYS A 252 8.14 -19.08 -17.48
CA LYS A 252 8.49 -19.18 -18.90
C LYS A 252 9.22 -20.49 -19.23
N SER A 253 10.22 -20.88 -18.42
CA SER A 253 10.99 -22.10 -18.61
C SER A 253 10.12 -23.37 -18.44
N ASN A 254 9.08 -23.28 -17.61
CA ASN A 254 8.09 -24.33 -17.42
C ASN A 254 6.90 -24.24 -18.38
N ASN A 255 6.99 -23.42 -19.44
CA ASN A 255 5.96 -23.29 -20.47
C ASN A 255 4.55 -23.03 -19.89
N VAL A 256 4.46 -22.14 -18.90
CA VAL A 256 3.18 -21.71 -18.31
C VAL A 256 2.30 -21.07 -19.40
N LYS A 257 1.06 -21.56 -19.51
CA LYS A 257 0.06 -21.09 -20.48
C LYS A 257 -1.03 -20.22 -19.87
N HIS A 258 -1.26 -20.35 -18.58
CA HIS A 258 -2.24 -19.58 -17.82
C HIS A 258 -1.59 -19.04 -16.57
N LEU A 259 -1.93 -17.83 -16.17
CA LEU A 259 -1.47 -17.21 -14.92
C LEU A 259 -2.66 -16.92 -14.03
N ILE A 260 -2.56 -17.35 -12.78
CA ILE A 260 -3.41 -16.89 -11.68
C ILE A 260 -2.55 -15.97 -10.81
N LEU A 261 -2.85 -14.68 -10.86
CA LEU A 261 -2.22 -13.63 -10.05
C LEU A 261 -3.10 -13.34 -8.84
N ASP A 262 -2.61 -13.64 -7.66
CA ASP A 262 -3.35 -13.47 -6.42
C ASP A 262 -2.92 -12.17 -5.74
N LEU A 263 -3.78 -11.16 -5.83
CA LEU A 263 -3.62 -9.83 -5.25
C LEU A 263 -4.62 -9.57 -4.10
N ARG A 264 -5.26 -10.62 -3.55
CA ARG A 264 -6.41 -10.50 -2.62
C ARG A 264 -6.17 -9.62 -1.39
N TYR A 265 -4.92 -9.45 -0.95
CA TYR A 265 -4.56 -8.61 0.21
C TYR A 265 -3.51 -7.55 -0.15
N ASN A 266 -3.26 -7.34 -1.43
CA ASN A 266 -2.24 -6.42 -1.91
C ASN A 266 -2.77 -4.97 -1.90
N PRO A 267 -2.28 -4.10 -1.01
CA PRO A 267 -2.76 -2.73 -0.86
C PRO A 267 -2.24 -1.77 -1.94
N GLY A 268 -1.37 -2.23 -2.83
CA GLY A 268 -0.76 -1.40 -3.87
C GLY A 268 0.75 -1.24 -3.74
N GLY A 269 1.26 -0.04 -4.03
CA GLY A 269 2.66 0.34 -3.99
C GLY A 269 3.15 1.05 -5.25
N SER A 270 4.34 0.72 -5.74
CA SER A 270 5.01 1.38 -6.86
C SER A 270 4.26 1.21 -8.19
N VAL A 271 3.96 2.32 -8.85
CA VAL A 271 3.41 2.34 -10.22
C VAL A 271 4.38 1.66 -11.19
N ASN A 272 5.70 1.87 -11.03
CA ASN A 272 6.68 1.23 -11.89
C ASN A 272 6.64 -0.30 -11.76
N SER A 273 6.51 -0.84 -10.56
CA SER A 273 6.37 -2.29 -10.34
C SER A 273 5.09 -2.85 -10.97
N ALA A 274 3.98 -2.07 -10.99
CA ALA A 274 2.76 -2.44 -11.70
C ALA A 274 2.95 -2.51 -13.22
N ILE A 275 3.67 -1.54 -13.80
CA ILE A 275 4.08 -1.54 -15.22
C ILE A 275 4.91 -2.78 -15.54
N LEU A 276 5.91 -3.09 -14.69
CA LEU A 276 6.79 -4.23 -14.87
C LEU A 276 6.03 -5.56 -14.80
N LEU A 277 5.17 -5.75 -13.79
CA LEU A 277 4.34 -6.96 -13.65
C LEU A 277 3.42 -7.14 -14.87
N SER A 278 2.74 -6.08 -15.30
CA SER A 278 1.85 -6.12 -16.47
C SER A 278 2.62 -6.42 -17.76
N SER A 279 3.86 -5.89 -17.88
CA SER A 279 4.74 -6.16 -19.00
C SER A 279 5.28 -7.60 -19.00
N MET A 280 5.48 -8.21 -17.82
CA MET A 280 5.85 -9.63 -17.70
C MET A 280 4.69 -10.55 -18.04
N ILE A 281 3.46 -10.15 -17.74
CA ILE A 281 2.25 -10.90 -18.12
C ILE A 281 2.09 -10.92 -19.64
N THR A 282 2.19 -9.77 -20.28
CA THR A 282 1.86 -9.58 -21.71
C THR A 282 3.06 -9.71 -22.64
N GLY A 283 4.08 -8.87 -22.52
CA GLY A 283 5.27 -8.84 -23.38
C GLY A 283 5.10 -8.30 -24.78
N GLN A 284 3.94 -8.49 -25.40
CA GLN A 284 3.64 -8.10 -26.80
C GLN A 284 3.35 -6.61 -26.97
N PHE A 285 3.16 -5.85 -25.89
CA PHE A 285 2.76 -4.44 -25.93
C PHE A 285 3.87 -3.47 -25.56
N ASN A 286 5.14 -3.88 -25.62
CA ASN A 286 6.27 -3.03 -25.29
C ASN A 286 6.22 -1.70 -26.03
N GLY A 287 6.27 -0.57 -25.30
CA GLY A 287 6.17 0.78 -25.81
C GLY A 287 4.74 1.32 -26.00
N GLU A 288 3.71 0.47 -25.94
CA GLU A 288 2.32 0.90 -25.93
C GLU A 288 1.96 1.59 -24.61
N ILE A 289 0.86 2.35 -24.60
CA ILE A 289 0.37 3.08 -23.43
C ILE A 289 -0.12 2.07 -22.38
N PHE A 290 0.51 2.05 -21.21
CA PHE A 290 0.02 1.31 -20.05
C PHE A 290 -1.07 2.09 -19.31
N SER A 291 -0.77 3.35 -18.98
CA SER A 291 -1.71 4.29 -18.37
C SER A 291 -1.34 5.73 -18.74
N THR A 292 -2.30 6.65 -18.58
CA THR A 292 -2.08 8.08 -18.66
C THR A 292 -2.42 8.74 -17.32
N GLU A 293 -1.88 9.94 -17.09
CA GLU A 293 -2.00 10.67 -15.84
C GLU A 293 -2.84 11.94 -16.06
N ALA A 294 -3.82 12.18 -15.19
CA ALA A 294 -4.57 13.43 -15.14
C ALA A 294 -4.26 14.18 -13.84
N TRP A 295 -3.60 15.31 -13.96
CA TRP A 295 -3.09 16.13 -12.86
C TRP A 295 -4.05 17.28 -12.50
N ASN A 296 -3.69 18.12 -11.51
CA ASN A 296 -4.34 19.41 -11.31
C ASN A 296 -4.15 20.31 -12.55
N SER A 297 -4.98 21.33 -12.68
CA SER A 297 -5.05 22.15 -13.91
C SER A 297 -3.70 22.73 -14.35
N GLU A 298 -2.85 23.16 -13.42
CA GLU A 298 -1.57 23.81 -13.72
C GLU A 298 -0.51 22.82 -14.19
N PHE A 299 -0.36 21.68 -13.52
CA PHE A 299 0.53 20.62 -13.98
C PHE A 299 0.06 20.00 -15.29
N GLN A 300 -1.25 19.83 -15.46
CA GLN A 300 -1.83 19.32 -16.70
C GLN A 300 -1.45 20.21 -17.88
N GLU A 301 -1.68 21.53 -17.76
CA GLU A 301 -1.31 22.51 -18.81
C GLU A 301 0.20 22.52 -19.08
N TYR A 302 1.02 22.46 -18.01
CA TYR A 302 2.48 22.41 -18.16
C TYR A 302 2.90 21.18 -18.95
N PHE A 303 2.48 19.99 -18.54
CA PHE A 303 2.87 18.76 -19.22
C PHE A 303 2.37 18.69 -20.64
N GLU A 304 1.12 19.03 -20.91
CA GLU A 304 0.55 19.04 -22.27
C GLU A 304 1.34 19.96 -23.22
N THR A 305 1.83 21.09 -22.71
CA THR A 305 2.53 22.08 -23.54
C THR A 305 4.03 21.87 -23.64
N LYS A 306 4.68 21.30 -22.63
CA LYS A 306 6.14 21.20 -22.52
C LYS A 306 6.67 19.79 -22.55
N GLU A 307 5.99 18.84 -21.91
CA GLU A 307 6.46 17.48 -21.70
C GLU A 307 5.32 16.44 -21.84
N PRO A 308 4.62 16.35 -22.97
CA PRO A 308 3.41 15.51 -23.09
C PRO A 308 3.69 14.02 -22.84
N GLU A 309 4.89 13.54 -23.16
CA GLU A 309 5.27 12.16 -22.87
C GLU A 309 5.40 11.87 -21.35
N SER A 310 5.55 12.90 -20.53
CA SER A 310 5.55 12.76 -19.06
C SER A 310 4.20 12.36 -18.48
N LEU A 311 3.11 12.55 -19.22
CA LEU A 311 1.75 12.10 -18.86
C LEU A 311 1.50 10.62 -19.19
N ILE A 312 2.45 9.93 -19.84
CA ILE A 312 2.22 8.60 -20.39
C ILE A 312 3.15 7.57 -19.75
N ASN A 313 2.57 6.59 -19.12
CA ASN A 313 3.27 5.39 -18.67
C ASN A 313 3.17 4.32 -19.76
N ARG A 314 4.28 3.65 -20.09
CA ARG A 314 4.33 2.67 -21.16
C ARG A 314 4.74 1.30 -20.68
N PHE A 315 4.21 0.25 -21.31
CA PHE A 315 4.75 -1.09 -21.15
C PHE A 315 6.24 -1.10 -21.53
N THR A 316 7.01 -1.92 -20.83
CA THR A 316 8.47 -2.01 -21.00
C THR A 316 8.92 -3.45 -21.20
N ASN A 317 10.11 -3.62 -21.75
CA ASN A 317 10.76 -4.93 -21.88
C ASN A 317 12.05 -5.05 -21.03
N ARG A 318 12.25 -4.11 -20.09
CA ARG A 318 13.45 -4.09 -19.23
C ARG A 318 13.11 -3.79 -17.77
N VAL A 319 13.90 -4.37 -16.88
CA VAL A 319 13.96 -4.04 -15.45
C VAL A 319 15.42 -3.84 -15.06
N ASN A 320 15.79 -2.69 -14.48
CA ASN A 320 17.17 -2.39 -14.07
C ASN A 320 18.23 -2.70 -15.15
N GLY A 321 17.90 -2.43 -16.41
CA GLY A 321 18.76 -2.72 -17.57
C GLY A 321 18.71 -4.16 -18.08
N ALA A 322 18.21 -5.13 -17.30
CA ALA A 322 18.01 -6.51 -17.72
C ALA A 322 16.72 -6.70 -18.55
N ALA A 323 16.68 -7.71 -19.40
CA ALA A 323 15.46 -8.07 -20.14
C ALA A 323 14.38 -8.63 -19.21
N LEU A 324 13.13 -8.28 -19.47
CA LEU A 324 11.99 -8.89 -18.80
C LEU A 324 11.69 -10.28 -19.35
N ASN A 325 11.37 -11.19 -18.44
CA ASN A 325 10.80 -12.50 -18.78
C ASN A 325 9.30 -12.35 -18.93
N SER A 326 8.79 -12.37 -20.14
CA SER A 326 7.35 -12.23 -20.42
C SER A 326 6.74 -13.55 -20.87
N LEU A 327 5.47 -13.74 -20.51
CA LEU A 327 4.68 -14.94 -20.82
C LEU A 327 3.87 -14.80 -22.11
N ASN A 328 3.72 -13.59 -22.66
CA ASN A 328 2.92 -13.26 -23.84
C ASN A 328 1.47 -13.74 -23.75
N LEU A 329 0.85 -13.61 -22.59
CA LEU A 329 -0.51 -14.06 -22.35
C LEU A 329 -1.53 -13.15 -23.01
N GLN A 330 -2.64 -13.75 -23.46
CA GLN A 330 -3.86 -13.08 -23.97
C GLN A 330 -4.98 -13.09 -22.92
N LYS A 331 -4.74 -13.74 -21.77
CA LYS A 331 -5.67 -13.86 -20.68
C LYS A 331 -4.94 -14.03 -19.37
N VAL A 332 -5.43 -13.37 -18.32
CA VAL A 332 -4.94 -13.50 -16.94
C VAL A 332 -6.12 -13.66 -15.99
N TYR A 333 -5.93 -14.44 -14.94
CA TYR A 333 -6.89 -14.60 -13.85
C TYR A 333 -6.35 -13.84 -12.64
N ILE A 334 -7.12 -12.90 -12.10
CA ILE A 334 -6.69 -12.10 -10.95
C ILE A 334 -7.64 -12.36 -9.80
N LEU A 335 -7.07 -12.82 -8.67
CA LEU A 335 -7.82 -12.96 -7.43
C LEU A 335 -7.69 -11.65 -6.65
N ALA A 336 -8.80 -10.94 -6.45
CA ALA A 336 -8.82 -9.66 -5.74
C ALA A 336 -10.02 -9.56 -4.80
N THR A 337 -9.89 -8.72 -3.76
CA THR A 337 -10.90 -8.52 -2.71
C THR A 337 -11.00 -7.04 -2.33
N ASP A 338 -11.83 -6.73 -1.35
CA ASP A 338 -11.96 -5.40 -0.75
C ASP A 338 -10.65 -4.86 -0.13
N ALA A 339 -9.62 -5.71 0.01
CA ALA A 339 -8.28 -5.33 0.45
C ALA A 339 -7.28 -5.19 -0.71
N SER A 340 -7.71 -5.39 -1.95
CA SER A 340 -6.91 -5.11 -3.15
C SER A 340 -7.10 -3.66 -3.56
N ALA A 341 -6.02 -2.88 -3.58
CA ALA A 341 -6.10 -1.44 -3.80
C ALA A 341 -5.04 -0.92 -4.76
N SER A 342 -5.29 0.26 -5.35
CA SER A 342 -4.24 1.12 -5.87
C SER A 342 -3.46 0.48 -7.03
N ALA A 343 -2.15 0.18 -6.89
CA ALA A 343 -1.36 -0.47 -7.95
C ALA A 343 -1.92 -1.85 -8.34
N SER A 344 -2.61 -2.57 -7.44
CA SER A 344 -3.34 -3.79 -7.77
C SER A 344 -4.49 -3.52 -8.74
N GLU A 345 -5.25 -2.47 -8.48
CA GLU A 345 -6.36 -2.02 -9.33
C GLU A 345 -5.84 -1.45 -10.65
N LEU A 346 -4.70 -0.75 -10.60
CA LEU A 346 -4.02 -0.25 -11.81
C LEU A 346 -3.63 -1.39 -12.76
N VAL A 347 -3.13 -2.53 -12.25
CA VAL A 347 -2.82 -3.71 -13.08
C VAL A 347 -4.08 -4.25 -13.75
N ILE A 348 -5.19 -4.40 -13.02
CA ILE A 348 -6.47 -4.87 -13.57
C ILE A 348 -6.95 -3.91 -14.64
N ASN A 349 -7.06 -2.62 -14.32
CA ASN A 349 -7.58 -1.59 -15.20
C ASN A 349 -6.73 -1.38 -16.46
N ALA A 350 -5.40 -1.36 -16.31
CA ALA A 350 -4.50 -1.11 -17.44
C ALA A 350 -4.40 -2.29 -18.40
N LEU A 351 -4.57 -3.54 -17.93
CA LEU A 351 -4.55 -4.73 -18.77
C LEU A 351 -5.86 -4.96 -19.51
N ASP A 352 -7.00 -4.54 -18.98
CA ASP A 352 -8.33 -4.79 -19.51
C ASP A 352 -8.51 -4.39 -21.00
N PRO A 353 -7.99 -3.24 -21.49
CA PRO A 353 -8.08 -2.88 -22.90
C PRO A 353 -7.19 -3.71 -23.84
N TYR A 354 -6.32 -4.56 -23.31
CA TYR A 354 -5.30 -5.29 -24.09
C TYR A 354 -5.51 -6.78 -24.13
N ILE A 355 -5.92 -7.38 -23.02
CA ILE A 355 -6.10 -8.81 -22.86
C ILE A 355 -7.36 -9.11 -22.06
N ASN A 356 -7.80 -10.37 -22.08
CA ASN A 356 -8.92 -10.78 -21.24
C ASN A 356 -8.47 -10.90 -19.79
N VAL A 357 -8.86 -9.95 -18.94
CA VAL A 357 -8.67 -10.01 -17.49
C VAL A 357 -9.91 -10.67 -16.88
N VAL A 358 -9.73 -11.74 -16.11
CA VAL A 358 -10.81 -12.39 -15.36
C VAL A 358 -10.59 -12.12 -13.88
N HIS A 359 -11.32 -11.15 -13.36
CA HIS A 359 -11.32 -10.80 -11.95
C HIS A 359 -12.24 -11.74 -11.16
N ILE A 360 -11.68 -12.46 -10.20
CA ILE A 360 -12.39 -13.41 -9.32
C ILE A 360 -12.25 -12.94 -7.88
N GLY A 361 -13.36 -12.81 -7.17
CA GLY A 361 -13.34 -12.40 -5.77
C GLY A 361 -14.44 -11.42 -5.41
N ASP A 362 -14.06 -10.30 -4.80
CA ASP A 362 -14.98 -9.22 -4.42
C ASP A 362 -14.61 -7.91 -5.11
N TYR A 363 -15.44 -6.89 -4.97
CA TYR A 363 -15.10 -5.53 -5.37
C TYR A 363 -13.79 -5.11 -4.71
N THR A 364 -12.97 -4.39 -5.45
CA THR A 364 -11.72 -3.84 -4.92
C THR A 364 -11.95 -2.57 -4.10
N THR A 365 -10.90 -1.94 -3.59
CA THR A 365 -11.00 -0.77 -2.69
C THR A 365 -11.53 0.49 -3.39
N GLY A 366 -11.13 0.75 -4.64
CA GLY A 366 -11.52 1.96 -5.38
C GLY A 366 -10.54 3.11 -5.26
N LYS A 367 -9.22 2.85 -5.26
CA LYS A 367 -8.17 3.88 -5.31
C LYS A 367 -7.48 3.92 -6.66
N TYR A 368 -7.74 4.94 -7.45
CA TYR A 368 -7.15 5.16 -8.78
C TYR A 368 -6.20 6.36 -8.83
N GLN A 369 -6.00 7.04 -7.70
CA GLN A 369 -5.11 8.20 -7.59
C GLN A 369 -3.72 7.77 -7.08
N ALA A 370 -2.69 8.43 -7.59
CA ALA A 370 -1.32 8.25 -7.15
C ALA A 370 -0.82 9.45 -6.34
N SER A 371 0.16 9.17 -5.49
CA SER A 371 0.86 10.15 -4.65
C SER A 371 2.35 10.18 -4.98
N THR A 372 3.06 11.17 -4.44
CA THR A 372 4.52 11.22 -4.39
C THR A 372 4.97 11.77 -3.04
N THR A 373 6.17 11.39 -2.61
CA THR A 373 6.75 11.96 -1.38
C THR A 373 7.29 13.35 -1.64
N LEU A 374 6.78 14.33 -0.91
CA LEU A 374 7.30 15.69 -0.88
C LEU A 374 8.09 15.91 0.40
N TYR A 375 9.31 16.40 0.25
CA TYR A 375 10.23 16.74 1.34
C TYR A 375 10.36 18.27 1.45
N ASP A 376 10.64 18.78 2.64
CA ASP A 376 10.94 20.19 2.82
C ASP A 376 12.32 20.53 2.22
N SER A 377 12.31 20.82 0.93
CA SER A 377 13.46 21.24 0.15
C SER A 377 13.06 22.22 -0.96
N GLU A 378 14.01 22.88 -1.59
CA GLU A 378 13.73 23.88 -2.64
C GLU A 378 12.90 23.35 -3.80
N ASN A 379 12.99 22.06 -4.10
CA ASN A 379 12.30 21.39 -5.20
C ASN A 379 11.43 20.20 -4.74
N PHE A 380 11.14 20.13 -3.45
CA PHE A 380 10.36 19.06 -2.80
C PHE A 380 10.92 17.65 -2.96
N THR A 381 12.18 17.49 -3.41
CA THR A 381 12.86 16.19 -3.44
C THR A 381 13.62 15.93 -2.14
N LYS A 382 14.02 14.68 -1.91
CA LYS A 382 14.84 14.31 -0.76
C LYS A 382 16.20 15.01 -0.74
N GLU A 383 16.78 15.26 -1.93
CA GLU A 383 18.03 16.00 -2.04
C GLU A 383 17.85 17.45 -1.58
N GLY A 384 18.60 17.85 -0.55
CA GLY A 384 18.47 19.15 0.09
C GLY A 384 17.31 19.29 1.05
N ALA A 385 16.73 18.17 1.50
CA ALA A 385 15.71 18.20 2.57
C ALA A 385 16.23 18.89 3.83
N ASN A 386 15.38 19.68 4.47
CA ASN A 386 15.68 20.41 5.69
C ASN A 386 16.15 19.44 6.79
N PRO A 387 17.39 19.54 7.28
CA PRO A 387 17.93 18.58 8.26
C PRO A 387 17.32 18.71 9.65
N ASN A 388 16.60 19.79 9.91
CA ASN A 388 16.09 20.10 11.24
C ASN A 388 14.77 19.41 11.58
N HIS A 389 14.15 18.71 10.66
CA HIS A 389 12.94 17.90 10.90
C HIS A 389 12.82 16.77 9.88
N ALA A 390 11.96 15.80 10.17
CA ALA A 390 11.69 14.67 9.30
C ALA A 390 10.26 14.66 8.71
N TYR A 391 9.58 15.81 8.68
CA TYR A 391 8.26 15.91 8.06
C TYR A 391 8.34 15.65 6.55
N ALA A 392 7.39 14.87 6.04
CA ALA A 392 7.13 14.68 4.61
C ALA A 392 5.64 14.53 4.35
N MET A 393 5.22 14.83 3.12
CA MET A 393 3.83 14.70 2.70
C MET A 393 3.70 13.70 1.55
N GLN A 394 2.54 13.06 1.47
CA GLN A 394 2.10 12.21 0.37
C GLN A 394 0.73 12.71 -0.14
N PRO A 395 0.66 13.87 -0.78
CA PRO A 395 -0.59 14.30 -1.39
C PRO A 395 -0.92 13.43 -2.61
N LEU A 396 -2.19 13.22 -2.89
CA LEU A 396 -2.62 12.74 -4.20
C LEU A 396 -2.25 13.78 -5.26
N ILE A 397 -1.63 13.35 -6.36
CA ILE A 397 -1.10 14.26 -7.39
C ILE A 397 -1.73 14.07 -8.77
N PHE A 398 -2.17 12.86 -9.11
CA PHE A 398 -2.87 12.59 -10.35
C PHE A 398 -3.82 11.40 -10.24
N LYS A 399 -4.76 11.31 -11.19
CA LYS A 399 -5.57 10.12 -11.46
C LYS A 399 -4.91 9.29 -12.56
N SER A 400 -4.91 7.97 -12.38
CA SER A 400 -4.48 7.03 -13.43
C SER A 400 -5.66 6.63 -14.31
N LEU A 401 -5.49 6.76 -15.63
CA LEU A 401 -6.45 6.33 -16.63
C LEU A 401 -5.84 5.20 -17.47
N ASN A 402 -6.63 4.21 -17.85
CA ASN A 402 -6.15 3.20 -18.80
C ASN A 402 -6.12 3.74 -20.24
N LYS A 403 -5.69 2.92 -21.21
CA LYS A 403 -5.54 3.29 -22.62
C LYS A 403 -6.81 3.90 -23.25
N VAL A 404 -7.99 3.54 -22.76
CA VAL A 404 -9.28 4.05 -23.27
C VAL A 404 -9.87 5.16 -22.40
N GLY A 405 -9.12 5.66 -21.43
CA GLY A 405 -9.51 6.78 -20.57
C GLY A 405 -10.38 6.37 -19.37
N TYR A 406 -10.50 5.07 -19.06
CA TYR A 406 -11.28 4.62 -17.92
C TYR A 406 -10.55 4.86 -16.59
N THR A 407 -11.26 5.47 -15.66
CA THR A 407 -10.85 5.85 -14.29
C THR A 407 -12.11 6.02 -13.43
N ASP A 408 -12.00 6.65 -12.26
CA ASP A 408 -13.12 7.04 -11.38
C ASP A 408 -13.96 5.83 -10.87
N TYR A 409 -13.27 4.72 -10.56
CA TYR A 409 -13.90 3.53 -9.96
C TYR A 409 -13.93 3.60 -8.43
N ASP A 410 -14.53 4.66 -7.88
CA ASP A 410 -14.57 4.96 -6.43
C ASP A 410 -15.15 3.85 -5.56
N ASN A 411 -15.99 2.98 -6.13
CA ASN A 411 -16.58 1.82 -5.46
C ASN A 411 -15.82 0.51 -5.74
N GLY A 412 -14.61 0.61 -6.26
CA GLY A 412 -13.79 -0.53 -6.67
C GLY A 412 -14.15 -1.10 -8.05
N LEU A 413 -13.26 -1.95 -8.56
CA LEU A 413 -13.46 -2.71 -9.78
C LEU A 413 -14.38 -3.89 -9.51
N THR A 414 -15.35 -4.10 -10.39
CA THR A 414 -16.34 -5.18 -10.28
C THR A 414 -15.72 -6.51 -10.69
N PRO A 415 -15.87 -7.58 -9.90
CA PRO A 415 -15.42 -8.91 -10.30
C PRO A 415 -16.28 -9.51 -11.44
N ASP A 416 -15.64 -10.23 -12.38
CA ASP A 416 -16.34 -11.04 -13.38
C ASP A 416 -16.96 -12.29 -12.74
N ILE A 417 -16.31 -12.80 -11.71
CA ILE A 417 -16.78 -13.94 -10.93
C ILE A 417 -16.82 -13.52 -9.46
N GLU A 418 -17.98 -13.09 -9.01
CA GLU A 418 -18.16 -12.73 -7.60
C GLU A 418 -18.07 -13.98 -6.73
N LEU A 419 -17.12 -13.97 -5.79
CA LEU A 419 -16.88 -15.02 -4.80
C LEU A 419 -16.17 -14.40 -3.59
N LYS A 420 -16.96 -14.00 -2.59
CA LYS A 420 -16.41 -13.42 -1.36
C LYS A 420 -15.71 -14.47 -0.52
N GLU A 421 -14.59 -14.10 0.13
CA GLU A 421 -13.93 -14.99 1.07
C GLU A 421 -14.84 -15.30 2.27
N SER A 422 -15.00 -16.59 2.56
CA SER A 422 -15.66 -17.04 3.78
C SER A 422 -14.63 -17.17 4.91
N TYR A 423 -14.66 -16.27 5.87
CA TYR A 423 -13.70 -16.26 6.99
C TYR A 423 -13.83 -17.48 7.94
N ILE A 424 -14.89 -18.24 7.83
CA ILE A 424 -15.04 -19.53 8.50
C ILE A 424 -14.49 -20.70 7.67
N ASN A 425 -14.14 -20.48 6.40
CA ASN A 425 -13.58 -21.47 5.48
C ASN A 425 -12.59 -20.82 4.51
N LEU A 426 -11.54 -20.20 5.05
CA LEU A 426 -10.53 -19.49 4.25
C LEU A 426 -9.65 -20.41 3.41
N GLY A 427 -9.51 -21.69 3.77
CA GLY A 427 -8.60 -22.62 3.11
C GLY A 427 -7.13 -22.29 3.34
N VAL A 428 -6.26 -22.95 2.58
CA VAL A 428 -4.79 -22.78 2.65
C VAL A 428 -4.31 -22.14 1.35
N ILE A 429 -3.64 -20.99 1.45
CA ILE A 429 -3.08 -20.27 0.31
C ILE A 429 -2.22 -21.19 -0.58
N GLY A 430 -2.46 -21.13 -1.87
CA GLY A 430 -1.76 -21.96 -2.86
C GLY A 430 -2.13 -23.45 -2.83
N ASN A 431 -3.15 -23.84 -2.08
CA ASN A 431 -3.76 -25.17 -2.21
C ASN A 431 -4.88 -25.12 -3.27
N GLU A 432 -4.93 -26.10 -4.17
CA GLU A 432 -5.92 -26.15 -5.26
C GLU A 432 -7.38 -26.23 -4.76
N ASN A 433 -7.60 -26.57 -3.49
CA ASN A 433 -8.92 -26.59 -2.86
C ASN A 433 -9.25 -25.27 -2.10
N GLU A 434 -8.35 -24.29 -2.10
CA GLU A 434 -8.63 -22.97 -1.54
C GLU A 434 -9.70 -22.29 -2.43
N PRO A 435 -10.76 -21.70 -1.86
CA PRO A 435 -11.95 -21.34 -2.63
C PRO A 435 -11.71 -20.44 -3.84
N LEU A 436 -10.94 -19.34 -3.71
CA LEU A 436 -10.68 -18.43 -4.84
C LEU A 436 -9.76 -19.08 -5.88
N LEU A 437 -8.72 -19.77 -5.44
CA LEU A 437 -7.82 -20.51 -6.35
C LEU A 437 -8.56 -21.64 -7.05
N ALA A 438 -9.40 -22.39 -6.33
CA ALA A 438 -10.23 -23.45 -6.91
C ALA A 438 -11.19 -22.91 -7.98
N ALA A 439 -11.78 -21.73 -7.76
CA ALA A 439 -12.66 -21.08 -8.74
C ALA A 439 -11.90 -20.68 -10.01
N ALA A 440 -10.68 -20.16 -9.88
CA ALA A 440 -9.82 -19.85 -11.03
C ALA A 440 -9.43 -21.11 -11.81
N LEU A 441 -9.00 -22.17 -11.12
CA LEU A 441 -8.68 -23.45 -11.75
C LEU A 441 -9.89 -24.09 -12.46
N ALA A 442 -11.09 -24.03 -11.82
CA ALA A 442 -12.33 -24.52 -12.45
C ALA A 442 -12.72 -23.70 -13.68
N ASN A 443 -12.48 -22.38 -13.67
CA ASN A 443 -12.72 -21.52 -14.84
C ASN A 443 -11.75 -21.84 -15.98
N ILE A 444 -10.45 -22.06 -15.68
CA ILE A 444 -9.45 -22.52 -16.66
C ILE A 444 -9.86 -23.88 -17.26
N GLU A 445 -10.35 -24.77 -16.41
CA GLU A 445 -10.86 -26.09 -16.84
C GLU A 445 -12.14 -25.97 -17.68
N GLY A 446 -12.86 -24.85 -17.61
CA GLY A 446 -14.18 -24.70 -18.24
C GLY A 446 -15.27 -25.50 -17.54
N SER A 447 -15.11 -25.81 -16.25
CA SER A 447 -16.06 -26.60 -15.46
C SER A 447 -17.04 -25.70 -14.71
N ILE A 448 -18.17 -25.36 -15.33
CA ILE A 448 -19.23 -24.54 -14.73
C ILE A 448 -19.78 -25.21 -13.46
N SER A 449 -19.97 -26.55 -13.47
CA SER A 449 -20.52 -27.26 -12.32
C SER A 449 -19.61 -27.20 -11.08
N LYS A 450 -18.29 -27.25 -11.24
CA LYS A 450 -17.33 -27.06 -10.15
C LYS A 450 -17.38 -25.64 -9.62
N LEU A 451 -17.43 -24.64 -10.50
CA LEU A 451 -17.51 -23.23 -10.11
C LEU A 451 -18.78 -22.94 -9.28
N GLU A 452 -19.95 -23.41 -9.74
CA GLU A 452 -21.20 -23.24 -9.01
C GLU A 452 -21.20 -23.98 -7.67
N ALA A 453 -20.58 -25.18 -7.59
CA ALA A 453 -20.43 -25.89 -6.33
C ALA A 453 -19.52 -25.17 -5.32
N ILE A 454 -18.51 -24.42 -5.79
CA ILE A 454 -17.65 -23.59 -4.94
C ILE A 454 -18.44 -22.39 -4.44
N LYS A 455 -19.14 -21.67 -5.31
CA LYS A 455 -19.97 -20.52 -4.97
C LYS A 455 -21.03 -20.88 -3.93
N SER A 456 -21.69 -22.05 -4.07
CA SER A 456 -22.74 -22.48 -3.14
C SER A 456 -22.28 -22.74 -1.69
N LYS A 457 -20.98 -22.87 -1.45
CA LYS A 457 -20.39 -23.09 -0.12
C LYS A 457 -19.96 -21.82 0.58
N SER A 458 -20.05 -20.67 -0.07
CA SER A 458 -19.51 -19.37 0.39
C SER A 458 -20.52 -18.46 1.10
N PHE A 459 -21.63 -18.98 1.65
CA PHE A 459 -22.78 -18.17 2.03
C PHE A 459 -22.82 -17.63 3.47
N GLN A 460 -21.85 -17.91 4.34
CA GLN A 460 -21.89 -17.35 5.69
C GLN A 460 -21.08 -16.03 5.76
N THR A 461 -21.78 -14.93 5.95
CA THR A 461 -21.21 -13.60 6.11
C THR A 461 -21.19 -13.19 7.58
N LEU A 462 -20.01 -13.25 8.18
CA LEU A 462 -19.75 -12.54 9.44
C LEU A 462 -19.84 -11.03 9.20
N LYS A 463 -20.20 -10.27 10.23
CA LYS A 463 -20.25 -8.80 10.14
C LYS A 463 -18.86 -8.21 10.45
N PRO A 464 -18.07 -7.85 9.43
CA PRO A 464 -16.76 -7.24 9.64
C PRO A 464 -16.94 -5.80 10.13
N PHE A 465 -16.00 -5.30 10.94
CA PHE A 465 -15.97 -3.89 11.32
C PHE A 465 -14.60 -3.26 11.23
N LYS A 466 -13.52 -4.06 11.15
CA LYS A 466 -12.15 -3.54 11.00
C LYS A 466 -11.23 -4.59 10.37
N ASP A 467 -10.19 -4.12 9.73
CA ASP A 467 -9.15 -4.90 9.09
C ASP A 467 -7.79 -4.54 9.70
N SER A 468 -6.83 -5.48 9.79
CA SER A 468 -5.50 -5.23 10.36
C SER A 468 -4.76 -4.13 9.62
N ASN A 469 -4.88 -4.08 8.30
CA ASN A 469 -4.18 -3.09 7.48
C ASN A 469 -4.67 -1.66 7.74
N SER A 470 -5.90 -1.49 8.23
CA SER A 470 -6.41 -0.16 8.62
C SER A 470 -5.74 0.43 9.87
N PHE A 471 -4.87 -0.32 10.55
CA PHE A 471 -4.02 0.18 11.63
C PHE A 471 -2.62 0.53 11.15
N GLU A 472 -2.24 0.06 9.96
CA GLU A 472 -0.97 0.39 9.37
C GLU A 472 -1.05 1.82 8.83
N PRO A 473 -0.11 2.69 9.22
CA PRO A 473 0.00 4.01 8.62
C PRO A 473 0.17 3.84 7.10
N HIS A 474 -0.52 4.68 6.33
CA HIS A 474 -0.30 4.77 4.89
C HIS A 474 -0.71 3.51 4.10
N HIS A 475 -1.75 2.88 4.53
CA HIS A 475 -2.41 1.76 3.87
C HIS A 475 -3.01 2.19 2.51
N ASN A 476 -3.00 1.29 1.51
CA ASN A 476 -3.53 1.48 0.15
C ASN A 476 -2.73 2.50 -0.70
N GLU A 477 -1.41 2.46 -0.68
CA GLU A 477 -0.59 3.40 -1.42
C GLU A 477 -0.43 3.04 -2.92
N MET A 478 -0.54 4.09 -3.79
CA MET A 478 -0.01 4.09 -5.16
C MET A 478 0.93 5.29 -5.27
N TYR A 479 2.21 5.02 -5.40
CA TYR A 479 3.20 6.09 -5.45
C TYR A 479 4.09 6.03 -6.69
N VAL A 480 4.59 7.18 -7.07
CA VAL A 480 5.55 7.34 -8.16
C VAL A 480 6.83 8.01 -7.66
N ASP A 481 7.97 7.50 -8.13
CA ASP A 481 9.29 8.10 -7.96
C ASP A 481 9.64 8.92 -9.22
N LYS A 482 8.76 9.85 -9.60
CA LYS A 482 8.91 10.66 -10.80
C LYS A 482 9.66 11.94 -10.48
N LYS A 483 10.71 12.27 -11.26
CA LYS A 483 11.33 13.60 -11.19
C LYS A 483 10.32 14.62 -11.69
N LEU A 484 9.93 15.52 -10.81
CA LEU A 484 9.02 16.61 -11.13
C LEU A 484 9.81 17.81 -11.71
N PRO A 485 9.21 18.63 -12.59
CA PRO A 485 9.89 19.69 -13.30
C PRO A 485 10.29 20.85 -12.37
N ALA A 486 11.56 20.89 -11.97
CA ALA A 486 12.09 21.87 -11.03
C ALA A 486 11.86 23.34 -11.47
N ASP A 487 11.89 23.61 -12.77
CA ASP A 487 11.68 24.96 -13.30
C ASP A 487 10.21 25.42 -13.15
N PHE A 488 9.26 24.49 -13.24
CA PHE A 488 7.85 24.78 -12.96
C PHE A 488 7.65 25.09 -11.48
N ILE A 489 8.16 24.24 -10.60
CA ILE A 489 8.07 24.39 -9.15
C ILE A 489 8.64 25.73 -8.70
N ARG A 490 9.84 26.12 -9.17
CA ARG A 490 10.47 27.41 -8.82
C ARG A 490 9.68 28.63 -9.28
N LYS A 491 8.91 28.53 -10.37
CA LYS A 491 8.07 29.63 -10.87
C LYS A 491 6.81 29.82 -10.03
N SER A 492 6.28 28.76 -9.45
CA SER A 492 5.07 28.80 -8.64
C SER A 492 5.24 29.61 -7.35
N PHE A 493 6.48 29.91 -6.93
CA PHE A 493 6.81 30.65 -5.71
C PHE A 493 7.47 32.03 -5.96
N LYS A 494 7.50 32.50 -7.20
CA LYS A 494 7.95 33.85 -7.56
C LYS A 494 6.79 34.78 -7.78
#